data_07e54103b342f843f8f21e34390a4058
#
_entry.id   07e54103b342f843f8f21e34390a4058
#
_cell.length_a   1.000
_cell.length_b   1.000
_cell.length_c   1.000
_cell.angle_alpha   90.00
_cell.angle_beta   90.00
_cell.angle_gamma   90.00
#
_symmetry.space_group_name_H-M   'P 1'
#
loop_
_entity.id
_entity.type
_entity.pdbx_description
1 polymer ?
#
loop_
_entity_poly.entity_id
_entity_poly.type
_entity_poly.pdbx_seq_one_letter_code
_entity_poly.pdbx_strand_id
1 'polypeptide(L)'
;VTGIDTKVWDLNGPHLEKISMQGQQDDMVVTAQTHEEGISIAVAEGVLASYPAEMKQIVKNHKILHRIFFITMPGETYTTDKWITVFTGKDVVNPREEALHLLQQSRTEGYDTLLERHNRRWEELWKHAEVKIRGDVKAMEAVNYSIYHLQSIAPRHTDSLSIPARGLSGQTYKGAVFWDTEMFMLDFFLMTDPATARILMKYRIDTLAGALRKAAHYGYEGAFYAWESQEGGYDACTDYNVTDVFTGRAVR
;
A
#
# COMPACT_ATOMS: atom_id res chain seq x y z
N VAL A 1 -11.37 3.53 8.10
CA VAL A 1 -10.73 4.00 6.87
C VAL A 1 -10.99 5.48 6.76
N THR A 2 -9.97 6.29 6.85
CA THR A 2 -10.02 7.71 6.56
C THR A 2 -9.32 7.91 5.22
N GLY A 3 -9.84 8.78 4.38
CA GLY A 3 -9.12 9.22 3.20
C GLY A 3 -7.77 9.86 3.55
N ILE A 4 -7.17 10.56 2.64
CA ILE A 4 -5.88 11.22 2.83
C ILE A 4 -5.95 12.15 4.06
N ASP A 5 -4.95 12.10 4.93
CA ASP A 5 -4.85 13.01 6.07
C ASP A 5 -4.50 14.42 5.58
N THR A 6 -5.50 15.28 5.55
CA THR A 6 -5.37 16.68 5.14
C THR A 6 -4.42 17.52 6.00
N LYS A 7 -4.03 17.00 7.19
CA LYS A 7 -3.03 17.66 8.05
C LYS A 7 -1.60 17.45 7.55
N VAL A 8 -1.36 16.38 6.80
CA VAL A 8 -0.04 16.11 6.20
C VAL A 8 0.12 16.81 4.86
N TRP A 9 -0.97 16.94 4.13
CA TRP A 9 -1.03 17.59 2.82
C TRP A 9 -2.22 18.55 2.81
N ASP A 10 -2.04 19.74 2.32
CA ASP A 10 -3.14 20.69 2.03
C ASP A 10 -4.02 20.17 0.89
N LEU A 11 -4.54 18.93 1.03
CA LEU A 11 -5.44 18.34 0.07
C LEU A 11 -6.87 18.73 0.41
N ASN A 12 -7.51 19.40 -0.50
CA ASN A 12 -8.87 19.88 -0.36
C ASN A 12 -9.88 18.76 -0.62
N GLY A 13 -10.53 18.30 0.43
CA GLY A 13 -11.70 17.45 0.35
C GLY A 13 -11.46 15.95 0.59
N PRO A 14 -12.53 15.18 0.72
CA PRO A 14 -12.48 13.74 0.90
C PRO A 14 -12.24 13.06 -0.45
N HIS A 15 -11.29 12.13 -0.48
CA HIS A 15 -11.01 11.27 -1.65
C HIS A 15 -11.80 9.97 -1.64
N LEU A 16 -12.60 9.73 -0.60
CA LEU A 16 -13.46 8.57 -0.50
C LEU A 16 -14.93 9.00 -0.37
N GLU A 17 -15.75 8.37 -1.18
CA GLU A 17 -17.21 8.55 -1.18
C GLU A 17 -17.94 7.20 -1.04
N LYS A 18 -19.26 7.22 -0.97
CA LYS A 18 -20.12 6.04 -0.86
C LYS A 18 -19.68 5.10 0.27
N ILE A 19 -19.28 5.69 1.40
CA ILE A 19 -18.77 4.94 2.54
C ILE A 19 -19.91 4.19 3.20
N SER A 20 -19.76 2.88 3.31
CA SER A 20 -20.69 2.00 4.08
C SER A 20 -19.91 1.26 5.15
N MET A 21 -20.52 1.13 6.32
CA MET A 21 -19.96 0.45 7.48
C MET A 21 -20.96 -0.56 7.98
N GLN A 22 -20.61 -1.83 7.94
CA GLN A 22 -21.49 -2.91 8.34
C GLN A 22 -20.77 -3.83 9.32
N GLY A 23 -21.46 -4.18 10.40
CA GLY A 23 -21.05 -5.22 11.33
C GLY A 23 -21.96 -6.43 11.16
N GLN A 24 -21.38 -7.61 11.12
CA GLN A 24 -22.10 -8.87 11.04
C GLN A 24 -21.42 -9.87 11.97
N GLN A 25 -22.10 -10.23 13.06
CA GLN A 25 -21.55 -11.11 14.11
C GLN A 25 -20.21 -10.55 14.64
N ASP A 26 -19.12 -11.29 14.47
CA ASP A 26 -17.77 -10.91 14.92
C ASP A 26 -16.95 -10.20 13.85
N ASP A 27 -17.53 -9.94 12.68
CA ASP A 27 -16.88 -9.32 11.54
C ASP A 27 -17.40 -7.91 11.29
N MET A 28 -16.51 -7.05 10.84
CA MET A 28 -16.82 -5.71 10.36
C MET A 28 -16.31 -5.53 8.95
N VAL A 29 -17.07 -4.83 8.12
CA VAL A 29 -16.60 -4.44 6.79
C VAL A 29 -16.90 -2.97 6.55
N VAL A 30 -15.91 -2.28 6.03
CA VAL A 30 -16.02 -0.91 5.52
C VAL A 30 -15.81 -0.97 4.02
N THR A 31 -16.76 -0.43 3.27
CA THR A 31 -16.61 -0.23 1.83
C THR A 31 -16.62 1.24 1.50
N ALA A 32 -15.88 1.62 0.49
CA ALA A 32 -15.82 2.98 -0.03
C ALA A 32 -15.56 2.94 -1.53
N GLN A 33 -15.65 4.11 -2.18
CA GLN A 33 -15.24 4.30 -3.56
C GLN A 33 -14.33 5.53 -3.63
N THR A 34 -13.28 5.49 -4.46
CA THR A 34 -12.48 6.69 -4.70
C THR A 34 -13.30 7.67 -5.51
N HIS A 35 -13.19 8.97 -5.17
CA HIS A 35 -13.95 10.02 -5.84
C HIS A 35 -13.49 10.21 -7.29
N GLU A 36 -12.19 10.18 -7.54
CA GLU A 36 -11.59 10.51 -8.83
C GLU A 36 -11.80 9.40 -9.87
N GLU A 37 -11.49 8.16 -9.51
CA GLU A 37 -11.47 7.03 -10.45
C GLU A 37 -12.62 6.03 -10.23
N GLY A 38 -13.43 6.25 -9.20
CA GLY A 38 -14.53 5.35 -8.90
C GLY A 38 -14.09 3.93 -8.46
N ILE A 39 -12.86 3.76 -7.98
CA ILE A 39 -12.34 2.47 -7.56
C ILE A 39 -12.99 2.05 -6.26
N SER A 40 -13.65 0.90 -6.27
CA SER A 40 -14.23 0.31 -5.06
C SER A 40 -13.14 -0.20 -4.12
N ILE A 41 -13.32 0.01 -2.83
CA ILE A 41 -12.40 -0.45 -1.78
C ILE A 41 -13.21 -1.18 -0.71
N ALA A 42 -12.70 -2.29 -0.21
CA ALA A 42 -13.27 -2.98 0.94
C ALA A 42 -12.18 -3.33 1.94
N VAL A 43 -12.46 -3.06 3.21
CA VAL A 43 -11.63 -3.47 4.35
C VAL A 43 -12.52 -4.28 5.28
N ALA A 44 -12.21 -5.55 5.47
CA ALA A 44 -12.88 -6.39 6.44
C ALA A 44 -11.96 -6.65 7.65
N GLU A 45 -12.56 -6.73 8.82
CA GLU A 45 -11.87 -6.97 10.09
C GLU A 45 -12.64 -7.99 10.90
N GLY A 46 -11.92 -8.92 11.52
CA GLY A 46 -12.45 -9.86 12.48
C GLY A 46 -11.53 -10.01 13.68
N VAL A 47 -12.11 -10.35 14.83
CA VAL A 47 -11.39 -10.52 16.09
C VAL A 47 -11.75 -11.87 16.71
N LEU A 48 -10.77 -12.54 17.29
CA LEU A 48 -10.95 -13.73 18.11
C LEU A 48 -10.20 -13.56 19.43
N ALA A 49 -10.89 -13.73 20.55
CA ALA A 49 -10.29 -13.73 21.88
C ALA A 49 -10.12 -15.17 22.36
N SER A 50 -8.97 -15.49 22.96
CA SER A 50 -8.67 -16.80 23.57
C SER A 50 -9.32 -16.99 24.96
N TYR A 51 -10.15 -16.05 25.39
CA TYR A 51 -10.74 -15.94 26.72
C TYR A 51 -12.21 -15.53 26.63
N PRO A 52 -13.02 -15.79 27.67
CA PRO A 52 -14.40 -15.31 27.72
C PRO A 52 -14.44 -13.78 27.69
N ALA A 53 -15.09 -13.24 26.69
CA ALA A 53 -15.23 -11.80 26.49
C ALA A 53 -16.60 -11.43 25.96
N GLU A 54 -17.12 -10.29 26.39
CA GLU A 54 -18.28 -9.66 25.76
C GLU A 54 -17.80 -8.73 24.64
N MET A 55 -18.20 -9.00 23.41
CA MET A 55 -17.86 -8.16 22.26
C MET A 55 -19.07 -7.35 21.81
N LYS A 56 -18.86 -6.04 21.60
CA LYS A 56 -19.88 -5.13 21.07
C LYS A 56 -19.35 -4.40 19.86
N GLN A 57 -20.13 -4.40 18.80
CA GLN A 57 -19.90 -3.55 17.64
C GLN A 57 -20.58 -2.20 17.82
N ILE A 58 -19.85 -1.14 17.55
CA ILE A 58 -20.34 0.24 17.69
C ILE A 58 -20.05 0.98 16.40
N VAL A 59 -21.11 1.49 15.78
CA VAL A 59 -21.01 2.40 14.62
C VAL A 59 -21.33 3.81 15.12
N LYS A 60 -20.33 4.69 15.11
CA LYS A 60 -20.49 6.08 15.55
C LYS A 60 -19.46 6.99 14.88
N ASN A 61 -19.91 8.19 14.46
CA ASN A 61 -19.04 9.24 13.94
C ASN A 61 -18.11 8.75 12.79
N HIS A 62 -18.67 8.10 11.79
CA HIS A 62 -17.93 7.55 10.65
C HIS A 62 -16.84 6.55 11.03
N LYS A 63 -17.05 5.83 12.13
CA LYS A 63 -16.18 4.75 12.60
C LYS A 63 -17.03 3.53 12.95
N ILE A 64 -16.48 2.35 12.66
CA ILE A 64 -16.96 1.10 13.21
C ILE A 64 -15.89 0.53 14.12
N LEU A 65 -16.30 0.06 15.29
CA LEU A 65 -15.40 -0.35 16.36
C LEU A 65 -15.85 -1.69 16.94
N HIS A 66 -14.91 -2.58 17.23
CA HIS A 66 -15.10 -3.66 18.19
C HIS A 66 -14.68 -3.17 19.59
N ARG A 67 -15.56 -3.35 20.55
CA ARG A 67 -15.24 -3.14 21.97
C ARG A 67 -15.32 -4.48 22.69
N ILE A 68 -14.20 -4.87 23.30
CA ILE A 68 -14.03 -6.14 23.98
C ILE A 68 -13.97 -5.85 25.47
N PHE A 69 -14.86 -6.49 26.25
CA PHE A 69 -14.87 -6.42 27.71
C PHE A 69 -14.56 -7.79 28.28
N PHE A 70 -13.63 -7.87 29.18
CA PHE A 70 -13.25 -9.10 29.88
C PHE A 70 -12.67 -8.83 31.26
N ILE A 71 -12.65 -9.85 32.09
CA ILE A 71 -12.11 -9.79 33.45
C ILE A 71 -10.71 -10.39 33.42
N THR A 72 -9.73 -9.66 33.93
CA THR A 72 -8.34 -10.11 34.03
C THR A 72 -8.03 -10.70 35.40
N MET A 73 -7.19 -11.74 35.39
CA MET A 73 -6.65 -12.36 36.60
C MET A 73 -5.13 -12.15 36.65
N PRO A 74 -4.54 -11.83 37.82
CA PRO A 74 -3.09 -11.70 37.93
C PRO A 74 -2.36 -12.97 37.53
N GLY A 75 -1.30 -12.85 36.71
CA GLY A 75 -0.50 -13.98 36.24
C GLY A 75 -1.03 -14.70 35.00
N GLU A 76 -2.24 -14.38 34.51
CA GLU A 76 -2.81 -14.97 33.31
C GLU A 76 -2.41 -14.19 32.04
N THR A 77 -2.28 -14.90 30.94
CA THR A 77 -2.02 -14.32 29.61
C THR A 77 -3.29 -14.36 28.77
N TYR A 78 -3.65 -13.22 28.19
CA TYR A 78 -4.83 -13.05 27.35
C TYR A 78 -4.41 -12.72 25.92
N THR A 79 -4.80 -13.55 24.98
CA THR A 79 -4.45 -13.37 23.57
C THR A 79 -5.69 -12.95 22.76
N THR A 80 -5.52 -11.95 21.94
CA THR A 80 -6.54 -11.51 20.99
C THR A 80 -5.91 -11.48 19.60
N ASP A 81 -6.46 -12.26 18.69
CA ASP A 81 -6.08 -12.24 17.29
C ASP A 81 -6.98 -11.30 16.51
N LYS A 82 -6.37 -10.51 15.67
CA LYS A 82 -7.07 -9.56 14.79
C LYS A 82 -6.65 -9.81 13.35
N TRP A 83 -7.61 -10.13 12.51
CA TRP A 83 -7.41 -10.29 11.06
C TRP A 83 -7.95 -9.06 10.33
N ILE A 84 -7.21 -8.60 9.33
CA ILE A 84 -7.61 -7.52 8.46
C ILE A 84 -7.35 -7.94 7.02
N THR A 85 -8.35 -7.81 6.17
CA THR A 85 -8.23 -8.05 4.73
C THR A 85 -8.62 -6.81 3.96
N VAL A 86 -7.92 -6.54 2.87
CA VAL A 86 -8.13 -5.35 2.03
C VAL A 86 -8.17 -5.79 0.58
N PHE A 87 -9.20 -5.37 -0.13
CA PHE A 87 -9.33 -5.55 -1.58
C PHE A 87 -9.81 -4.27 -2.25
N THR A 88 -9.40 -4.11 -3.49
CA THR A 88 -9.86 -3.02 -4.34
C THR A 88 -10.50 -3.57 -5.62
N GLY A 89 -11.24 -2.72 -6.34
CA GLY A 89 -11.80 -3.06 -7.64
C GLY A 89 -10.76 -3.32 -8.73
N LYS A 90 -9.47 -3.08 -8.44
CA LYS A 90 -8.35 -3.48 -9.31
C LYS A 90 -7.90 -4.91 -9.07
N ASP A 91 -8.11 -5.42 -7.86
CA ASP A 91 -7.73 -6.78 -7.50
C ASP A 91 -8.81 -7.78 -7.92
N VAL A 92 -10.08 -7.43 -7.68
CA VAL A 92 -11.24 -8.31 -7.87
C VAL A 92 -12.50 -7.54 -8.24
N VAL A 93 -13.46 -8.23 -8.85
CA VAL A 93 -14.74 -7.63 -9.26
C VAL A 93 -15.59 -7.22 -8.05
N ASN A 94 -15.62 -8.04 -6.98
CA ASN A 94 -16.40 -7.82 -5.77
C ASN A 94 -15.50 -7.70 -4.52
N PRO A 95 -14.85 -6.56 -4.28
CA PRO A 95 -13.91 -6.39 -3.17
C PRO A 95 -14.50 -6.74 -1.80
N ARG A 96 -15.78 -6.41 -1.56
CA ARG A 96 -16.46 -6.69 -0.29
C ARG A 96 -16.56 -8.18 -0.01
N GLU A 97 -17.03 -8.94 -0.98
CA GLU A 97 -17.23 -10.39 -0.83
C GLU A 97 -15.90 -11.10 -0.64
N GLU A 98 -14.89 -10.71 -1.43
CA GLU A 98 -13.57 -11.31 -1.35
C GLU A 98 -12.86 -10.97 -0.05
N ALA A 99 -12.99 -9.73 0.44
CA ALA A 99 -12.43 -9.36 1.74
C ALA A 99 -13.03 -10.19 2.88
N LEU A 100 -14.34 -10.39 2.91
CA LEU A 100 -15.01 -11.21 3.92
C LEU A 100 -14.65 -12.69 3.77
N HIS A 101 -14.58 -13.20 2.54
CA HIS A 101 -14.19 -14.58 2.26
C HIS A 101 -12.76 -14.88 2.75
N LEU A 102 -11.79 -14.04 2.36
CA LEU A 102 -10.41 -14.20 2.81
C LEU A 102 -10.26 -14.03 4.33
N LEU A 103 -11.05 -13.15 4.94
CA LEU A 103 -11.07 -12.99 6.40
C LEU A 103 -11.46 -14.30 7.09
N GLN A 104 -12.53 -14.94 6.63
CA GLN A 104 -13.00 -16.20 7.20
C GLN A 104 -12.04 -17.35 6.96
N GLN A 105 -11.47 -17.43 5.75
CA GLN A 105 -10.43 -18.41 5.44
C GLN A 105 -9.22 -18.23 6.36
N SER A 106 -8.71 -17.01 6.52
CA SER A 106 -7.55 -16.71 7.37
C SER A 106 -7.81 -17.06 8.84
N ARG A 107 -9.02 -16.81 9.33
CA ARG A 107 -9.44 -17.19 10.68
C ARG A 107 -9.47 -18.72 10.86
N THR A 108 -9.95 -19.44 9.85
CA THR A 108 -10.00 -20.92 9.86
C THR A 108 -8.60 -21.52 9.81
N GLU A 109 -7.67 -20.94 9.04
CA GLU A 109 -6.28 -21.35 9.00
C GLU A 109 -5.56 -21.10 10.33
N GLY A 110 -5.91 -20.04 11.03
CA GLY A 110 -5.35 -19.63 12.32
C GLY A 110 -4.01 -18.90 12.22
N TYR A 111 -3.67 -18.19 13.30
CA TYR A 111 -2.48 -17.33 13.38
C TYR A 111 -1.17 -18.10 13.12
N ASP A 112 -0.98 -19.25 13.76
CA ASP A 112 0.27 -20.01 13.68
C ASP A 112 0.57 -20.49 12.25
N THR A 113 -0.44 -20.99 11.53
CA THR A 113 -0.31 -21.41 10.13
C THR A 113 0.06 -20.22 9.22
N LEU A 114 -0.57 -19.07 9.45
CA LEU A 114 -0.26 -17.86 8.71
C LEU A 114 1.16 -17.38 8.99
N LEU A 115 1.59 -17.44 10.26
CA LEU A 115 2.94 -17.05 10.67
C LEU A 115 4.01 -17.98 10.06
N GLU A 116 3.78 -19.30 10.07
CA GLU A 116 4.70 -20.24 9.42
C GLU A 116 4.85 -19.98 7.92
N ARG A 117 3.73 -19.72 7.22
CA ARG A 117 3.74 -19.38 5.80
C ARG A 117 4.47 -18.06 5.54
N HIS A 118 4.25 -17.06 6.37
CA HIS A 118 4.94 -15.78 6.34
C HIS A 118 6.45 -15.96 6.52
N ASN A 119 6.88 -16.66 7.56
CA ASN A 119 8.28 -16.89 7.86
C ASN A 119 8.99 -17.65 6.71
N ARG A 120 8.36 -18.69 6.17
CA ARG A 120 8.89 -19.43 5.02
C ARG A 120 9.08 -18.53 3.81
N ARG A 121 8.13 -17.63 3.55
CA ARG A 121 8.26 -16.68 2.44
C ARG A 121 9.42 -15.70 2.65
N TRP A 122 9.62 -15.21 3.86
CA TRP A 122 10.78 -14.37 4.19
C TRP A 122 12.10 -15.11 4.09
N GLU A 123 12.18 -16.36 4.53
CA GLU A 123 13.36 -17.19 4.36
C GLU A 123 13.75 -17.36 2.89
N GLU A 124 12.77 -17.55 2.00
CA GLU A 124 13.01 -17.60 0.55
C GLU A 124 13.59 -16.28 0.02
N LEU A 125 13.04 -15.16 0.42
CA LEU A 125 13.53 -13.84 -0.01
C LEU A 125 14.97 -13.59 0.49
N TRP A 126 15.25 -13.91 1.74
CA TRP A 126 16.57 -13.74 2.34
C TRP A 126 17.65 -14.61 1.69
N LYS A 127 17.34 -15.81 1.22
CA LYS A 127 18.31 -16.67 0.51
C LYS A 127 19.02 -15.98 -0.65
N HIS A 128 18.36 -15.02 -1.28
CA HIS A 128 18.86 -14.33 -2.47
C HIS A 128 19.34 -12.89 -2.20
N ALA A 129 19.05 -12.35 -1.02
CA ALA A 129 19.28 -10.94 -0.74
C ALA A 129 20.11 -10.66 0.52
N GLU A 130 20.33 -11.64 1.40
CA GLU A 130 21.07 -11.46 2.65
C GLU A 130 22.52 -11.01 2.38
N VAL A 131 22.96 -9.95 3.07
CA VAL A 131 24.34 -9.46 3.04
C VAL A 131 25.02 -9.75 4.37
N LYS A 132 26.19 -10.42 4.33
CA LYS A 132 27.01 -10.73 5.49
C LYS A 132 28.28 -9.89 5.48
N ILE A 133 28.41 -8.99 6.46
CA ILE A 133 29.58 -8.14 6.64
C ILE A 133 30.34 -8.63 7.89
N ARG A 134 31.60 -9.02 7.72
CA ARG A 134 32.45 -9.43 8.84
C ARG A 134 33.19 -8.21 9.41
N GLY A 135 33.20 -8.09 10.74
CA GLY A 135 33.93 -7.03 11.45
C GLY A 135 33.12 -5.76 11.71
N ASP A 136 31.97 -5.58 11.04
CA ASP A 136 31.06 -4.45 11.32
C ASP A 136 29.60 -4.91 11.36
N VAL A 137 29.13 -5.20 12.57
CA VAL A 137 27.76 -5.67 12.80
C VAL A 137 26.75 -4.55 12.50
N LYS A 138 27.06 -3.30 12.81
CA LYS A 138 26.15 -2.17 12.58
C LYS A 138 25.94 -1.91 11.09
N ALA A 139 27.00 -2.00 10.30
CA ALA A 139 26.88 -1.88 8.85
C ALA A 139 26.05 -3.03 8.28
N MET A 140 26.25 -4.26 8.76
CA MET A 140 25.45 -5.43 8.35
C MET A 140 23.96 -5.25 8.66
N GLU A 141 23.63 -4.81 9.87
CA GLU A 141 22.26 -4.54 10.29
C GLU A 141 21.61 -3.44 9.43
N ALA A 142 22.32 -2.34 9.17
CA ALA A 142 21.81 -1.23 8.36
C ALA A 142 21.52 -1.65 6.92
N VAL A 143 22.40 -2.45 6.31
CA VAL A 143 22.19 -2.97 4.95
C VAL A 143 21.01 -3.94 4.91
N ASN A 144 20.95 -4.90 5.83
CA ASN A 144 19.84 -5.86 5.88
C ASN A 144 18.50 -5.19 6.21
N TYR A 145 18.50 -4.16 7.06
CA TYR A 145 17.31 -3.34 7.29
C TYR A 145 16.81 -2.65 6.02
N SER A 146 17.71 -2.09 5.22
CA SER A 146 17.36 -1.49 3.93
C SER A 146 16.81 -2.51 2.94
N ILE A 147 17.43 -3.69 2.88
CA ILE A 147 16.95 -4.82 2.07
C ILE A 147 15.55 -5.26 2.50
N TYR A 148 15.32 -5.37 3.81
CA TYR A 148 14.00 -5.68 4.35
C TYR A 148 12.92 -4.70 3.84
N HIS A 149 13.21 -3.39 3.88
CA HIS A 149 12.27 -2.39 3.40
C HIS A 149 12.01 -2.49 1.90
N LEU A 150 13.04 -2.70 1.08
CA LEU A 150 12.87 -2.91 -0.37
C LEU A 150 12.00 -4.15 -0.65
N GLN A 151 12.29 -5.25 0.02
CA GLN A 151 11.50 -6.48 -0.14
C GLN A 151 10.04 -6.31 0.33
N SER A 152 9.81 -5.54 1.41
CA SER A 152 8.48 -5.33 1.98
C SER A 152 7.55 -4.50 1.10
N ILE A 153 8.11 -3.53 0.34
CA ILE A 153 7.31 -2.59 -0.47
C ILE A 153 7.05 -3.08 -1.90
N ALA A 154 7.68 -4.18 -2.32
CA ALA A 154 7.55 -4.69 -3.67
C ALA A 154 6.12 -5.20 -3.96
N PRO A 155 5.47 -4.77 -5.05
CA PRO A 155 4.07 -5.09 -5.34
C PRO A 155 3.90 -6.47 -5.99
N ARG A 156 4.28 -7.54 -5.28
CA ARG A 156 4.28 -8.92 -5.81
C ARG A 156 2.90 -9.52 -6.02
N HIS A 157 1.85 -8.89 -5.52
CA HIS A 157 0.47 -9.34 -5.63
C HIS A 157 -0.20 -8.94 -6.95
N THR A 158 0.40 -8.04 -7.70
CA THR A 158 -0.14 -7.52 -8.96
C THR A 158 0.99 -7.13 -9.91
N ASP A 159 0.71 -7.10 -11.20
CA ASP A 159 1.66 -6.65 -12.23
C ASP A 159 1.33 -5.25 -12.77
N SER A 160 0.36 -4.57 -12.18
CA SER A 160 -0.11 -3.25 -12.61
C SER A 160 0.39 -2.09 -11.74
N LEU A 161 1.14 -2.37 -10.67
CA LEU A 161 1.64 -1.38 -9.72
C LEU A 161 3.17 -1.32 -9.72
N SER A 162 3.70 -0.23 -9.18
CA SER A 162 5.13 -0.05 -8.93
C SER A 162 5.36 0.41 -7.49
N ILE A 163 6.59 0.74 -7.12
CA ILE A 163 6.96 1.17 -5.78
C ILE A 163 6.78 2.68 -5.67
N PRO A 164 5.88 3.18 -4.83
CA PRO A 164 5.76 4.62 -4.59
C PRO A 164 6.92 5.15 -3.74
N ALA A 165 7.18 6.44 -3.82
CA ALA A 165 8.35 7.12 -3.23
C ALA A 165 8.59 6.83 -1.74
N ARG A 166 7.53 6.57 -0.97
CA ARG A 166 7.61 6.23 0.47
C ARG A 166 6.99 4.88 0.81
N GLY A 167 6.89 4.00 -0.16
CA GLY A 167 6.23 2.71 0.02
C GLY A 167 4.75 2.88 0.38
N LEU A 168 4.18 1.87 1.00
CA LEU A 168 2.72 1.82 1.29
C LEU A 168 2.34 2.52 2.61
N SER A 169 3.29 2.83 3.48
CA SER A 169 3.02 3.34 4.83
C SER A 169 2.94 4.85 4.93
N GLY A 170 3.34 5.59 3.90
CA GLY A 170 3.37 7.05 3.90
C GLY A 170 2.36 7.66 2.94
N GLN A 171 1.67 8.72 3.38
CA GLN A 171 0.79 9.51 2.52
C GLN A 171 1.54 10.57 1.72
N THR A 172 2.80 10.81 2.07
CA THR A 172 3.68 11.76 1.39
C THR A 172 3.82 11.38 -0.07
N TYR A 173 3.77 12.37 -0.96
CA TYR A 173 3.76 12.20 -2.41
C TYR A 173 2.55 11.44 -2.98
N LYS A 174 1.46 11.32 -2.21
CA LYS A 174 0.16 10.80 -2.70
C LYS A 174 0.23 9.41 -3.35
N GLY A 175 1.21 8.59 -2.95
CA GLY A 175 1.44 7.28 -3.57
C GLY A 175 2.05 7.33 -4.98
N ALA A 176 2.53 8.49 -5.44
CA ALA A 176 3.14 8.62 -6.75
C ALA A 176 4.41 7.78 -6.91
N VAL A 177 4.59 7.23 -8.10
CA VAL A 177 5.78 6.47 -8.51
C VAL A 177 6.76 7.41 -9.19
N PHE A 178 7.93 7.54 -8.59
CA PHE A 178 9.02 8.41 -9.07
C PHE A 178 9.99 7.63 -9.94
N TRP A 179 10.88 8.34 -10.62
CA TRP A 179 12.01 7.73 -11.36
C TRP A 179 13.02 7.04 -10.45
N ASP A 180 13.00 7.36 -9.17
CA ASP A 180 13.81 6.72 -8.11
C ASP A 180 13.66 5.20 -8.14
N THR A 181 12.47 4.70 -8.46
CA THR A 181 12.22 3.26 -8.56
C THR A 181 13.12 2.61 -9.61
N GLU A 182 13.22 3.20 -10.81
CA GLU A 182 14.04 2.66 -11.88
C GLU A 182 15.53 2.98 -11.70
N MET A 183 15.85 4.16 -11.14
CA MET A 183 17.23 4.61 -10.99
C MET A 183 17.97 3.95 -9.82
N PHE A 184 17.27 3.60 -8.74
CA PHE A 184 17.91 3.19 -7.48
C PHE A 184 17.41 1.87 -6.92
N MET A 185 16.20 1.43 -7.27
CA MET A 185 15.61 0.22 -6.70
C MET A 185 15.61 -0.94 -7.69
N LEU A 186 15.45 -0.66 -8.98
CA LEU A 186 15.32 -1.70 -10.02
C LEU A 186 16.53 -2.64 -10.04
N ASP A 187 17.75 -2.12 -9.95
CA ASP A 187 18.97 -2.92 -9.99
C ASP A 187 19.02 -3.95 -8.86
N PHE A 188 18.55 -3.59 -7.67
CA PHE A 188 18.43 -4.53 -6.56
C PHE A 188 17.52 -5.71 -6.94
N PHE A 189 16.35 -5.43 -7.51
CA PHE A 189 15.41 -6.50 -7.91
C PHE A 189 15.89 -7.29 -9.12
N LEU A 190 16.58 -6.66 -10.07
CA LEU A 190 17.21 -7.39 -11.19
C LEU A 190 18.16 -8.49 -10.72
N MET A 191 18.89 -8.22 -9.64
CA MET A 191 19.87 -9.15 -9.09
C MET A 191 19.29 -10.16 -8.10
N THR A 192 18.22 -9.80 -7.38
CA THR A 192 17.69 -10.63 -6.26
C THR A 192 16.31 -11.23 -6.53
N ASP A 193 15.49 -10.57 -7.34
CA ASP A 193 14.11 -10.99 -7.67
C ASP A 193 13.70 -10.46 -9.06
N PRO A 194 14.19 -11.07 -10.16
CA PRO A 194 13.90 -10.62 -11.52
C PRO A 194 12.40 -10.59 -11.87
N ALA A 195 11.59 -11.40 -11.20
CA ALA A 195 10.13 -11.37 -11.39
C ALA A 195 9.54 -10.04 -10.92
N THR A 196 9.96 -9.55 -9.75
CA THR A 196 9.58 -8.22 -9.26
C THR A 196 10.13 -7.12 -10.17
N ALA A 197 11.39 -7.20 -10.62
CA ALA A 197 11.94 -6.23 -11.57
C ALA A 197 11.09 -6.11 -12.85
N ARG A 198 10.57 -7.23 -13.36
CA ARG A 198 9.66 -7.25 -14.51
C ARG A 198 8.35 -6.52 -14.22
N ILE A 199 7.78 -6.66 -13.03
CA ILE A 199 6.58 -5.94 -12.60
C ILE A 199 6.83 -4.42 -12.64
N LEU A 200 7.95 -3.96 -12.05
CA LEU A 200 8.31 -2.55 -12.02
C LEU A 200 8.46 -1.96 -13.43
N MET A 201 9.10 -2.70 -14.34
CA MET A 201 9.23 -2.27 -15.74
C MET A 201 7.89 -2.30 -16.48
N LYS A 202 7.04 -3.30 -16.20
CA LYS A 202 5.71 -3.37 -16.81
C LYS A 202 4.87 -2.14 -16.49
N TYR A 203 4.94 -1.61 -15.28
CA TYR A 203 4.27 -0.36 -14.93
C TYR A 203 4.62 0.79 -15.88
N ARG A 204 5.90 0.94 -16.27
CA ARG A 204 6.30 1.98 -17.23
C ARG A 204 5.76 1.71 -18.64
N ILE A 205 5.69 0.44 -19.04
CA ILE A 205 5.10 0.05 -20.32
C ILE A 205 3.60 0.37 -20.34
N ASP A 206 2.88 -0.01 -19.29
CA ASP A 206 1.44 0.20 -19.19
C ASP A 206 1.07 1.70 -19.07
N THR A 207 1.96 2.53 -18.51
CA THR A 207 1.78 3.98 -18.39
C THR A 207 2.37 4.80 -19.54
N LEU A 208 2.85 4.18 -20.61
CA LEU A 208 3.43 4.86 -21.78
C LEU A 208 2.49 5.90 -22.40
N ALA A 209 1.19 5.64 -22.43
CA ALA A 209 0.21 6.58 -22.97
C ALA A 209 0.22 7.93 -22.21
N GLY A 210 0.43 7.90 -20.88
CA GLY A 210 0.61 9.11 -20.07
C GLY A 210 1.88 9.88 -20.43
N ALA A 211 2.98 9.16 -20.67
CA ALA A 211 4.25 9.76 -21.05
C ALA A 211 4.20 10.40 -22.44
N LEU A 212 3.50 9.80 -23.40
CA LEU A 212 3.27 10.37 -24.73
C LEU A 212 2.43 11.66 -24.64
N ARG A 213 1.35 11.65 -23.85
CA ARG A 213 0.53 12.85 -23.63
C ARG A 213 1.34 13.99 -23.00
N LYS A 214 2.18 13.67 -22.01
CA LYS A 214 3.03 14.67 -21.36
C LYS A 214 4.04 15.27 -22.34
N ALA A 215 4.71 14.47 -23.17
CA ALA A 215 5.63 14.95 -24.19
C ALA A 215 4.92 15.91 -25.16
N ALA A 216 3.75 15.51 -25.68
CA ALA A 216 2.95 16.35 -26.58
C ALA A 216 2.50 17.66 -25.92
N HIS A 217 2.12 17.65 -24.62
CA HIS A 217 1.76 18.84 -23.87
C HIS A 217 2.91 19.87 -23.81
N TYR A 218 4.14 19.40 -23.72
CA TYR A 218 5.34 20.26 -23.75
C TYR A 218 5.87 20.55 -25.18
N GLY A 219 5.17 20.09 -26.23
CA GLY A 219 5.54 20.33 -27.61
C GLY A 219 6.66 19.42 -28.14
N TYR A 220 6.90 18.27 -27.50
CA TYR A 220 7.90 17.31 -27.91
C TYR A 220 7.27 16.07 -28.55
N GLU A 221 7.98 15.48 -29.49
CA GLU A 221 7.73 14.13 -29.96
C GLU A 221 8.34 13.09 -29.00
N GLY A 222 7.79 11.87 -28.98
CA GLY A 222 8.27 10.78 -28.14
C GLY A 222 7.56 10.71 -26.79
N ALA A 223 8.21 10.18 -25.77
CA ALA A 223 7.65 9.93 -24.45
C ALA A 223 8.42 10.67 -23.37
N PHE A 224 7.67 11.35 -22.48
CA PHE A 224 8.21 12.03 -21.32
C PHE A 224 7.50 11.48 -20.07
N TYR A 225 8.10 10.51 -19.42
CA TYR A 225 7.52 9.93 -18.21
C TYR A 225 7.40 10.97 -17.09
N ALA A 226 6.27 10.93 -16.39
CA ALA A 226 6.00 11.82 -15.28
C ALA A 226 7.02 11.64 -14.15
N TRP A 227 7.41 12.74 -13.52
CA TRP A 227 8.23 12.70 -12.31
C TRP A 227 7.44 12.08 -11.14
N GLU A 228 6.21 12.56 -10.92
CA GLU A 228 5.25 12.02 -9.94
C GLU A 228 4.15 11.25 -10.68
N SER A 229 4.47 10.04 -11.16
CA SER A 229 3.53 9.24 -11.93
C SER A 229 2.38 8.74 -11.07
N GLN A 230 1.17 9.05 -11.50
CA GLN A 230 -0.08 8.54 -10.94
C GLN A 230 -0.72 7.50 -11.87
N GLU A 231 -1.97 7.13 -11.59
CA GLU A 231 -2.76 6.22 -12.42
C GLU A 231 -2.70 6.61 -13.90
N GLY A 232 -2.51 5.61 -14.76
CA GLY A 232 -2.41 5.82 -16.19
C GLY A 232 -1.21 6.66 -16.66
N GLY A 233 -0.23 6.91 -15.79
CA GLY A 233 0.97 7.70 -16.08
C GLY A 233 0.74 9.21 -16.09
N TYR A 234 -0.34 9.69 -15.48
CA TYR A 234 -0.55 11.12 -15.29
C TYR A 234 0.51 11.71 -14.37
N ASP A 235 0.91 12.94 -14.66
CA ASP A 235 1.84 13.69 -13.84
C ASP A 235 1.08 14.41 -12.73
N ALA A 236 1.39 14.06 -11.47
CA ALA A 236 0.86 14.74 -10.30
C ALA A 236 1.68 15.96 -9.87
N CYS A 237 2.81 16.22 -10.53
CA CYS A 237 3.53 17.46 -10.35
C CYS A 237 2.63 18.65 -10.68
N THR A 238 2.60 19.62 -9.79
CA THR A 238 2.02 20.91 -10.11
C THR A 238 2.82 21.54 -11.25
N ASP A 239 2.15 22.16 -12.21
CA ASP A 239 2.80 23.01 -13.20
C ASP A 239 3.60 24.09 -12.45
N TYR A 240 4.93 23.96 -12.41
CA TYR A 240 5.76 25.00 -11.82
C TYR A 240 5.74 26.22 -12.71
N ASN A 241 5.16 27.28 -12.21
CA ASN A 241 5.43 28.61 -12.73
C ASN A 241 6.77 29.09 -12.17
N VAL A 242 7.87 28.59 -12.72
CA VAL A 242 9.16 29.25 -12.49
C VAL A 242 9.11 30.54 -13.29
N THR A 243 9.09 31.66 -12.59
CA THR A 243 9.22 32.96 -13.26
C THR A 243 10.65 33.09 -13.75
N ASP A 244 10.82 33.15 -15.07
CA ASP A 244 12.10 33.48 -15.67
C ASP A 244 12.52 34.87 -15.16
N VAL A 245 13.65 34.90 -14.46
CA VAL A 245 14.18 36.14 -13.84
C VAL A 245 14.53 37.23 -14.84
N PHE A 246 14.76 36.90 -16.11
CA PHE A 246 15.11 37.86 -17.15
C PHE A 246 13.88 38.38 -17.89
N THR A 247 12.89 37.58 -18.13
CA THR A 247 11.71 37.94 -18.90
C THR A 247 10.47 38.23 -18.06
N GLY A 248 10.48 37.86 -16.77
CA GLY A 248 9.33 37.94 -15.88
C GLY A 248 8.14 37.07 -16.31
N ARG A 249 8.33 36.15 -17.23
CA ARG A 249 7.30 35.26 -17.73
C ARG A 249 7.32 33.94 -16.95
N ALA A 250 6.12 33.43 -16.68
CA ALA A 250 6.00 32.08 -16.18
C ALA A 250 6.50 31.08 -17.24
N VAL A 251 7.47 30.27 -16.86
CA VAL A 251 7.96 29.15 -17.67
C VAL A 251 7.36 27.89 -17.05
N ARG A 252 6.65 27.13 -17.85
CA ARG A 252 6.12 25.81 -17.46
C ARG A 252 7.19 24.76 -17.62
#